data_55b7042909cae053bca54f67b1162e54
#
_entry.id   55b7042909cae053bca54f67b1162e54
#
_cell.length_a   1.000
_cell.length_b   1.000
_cell.length_c   1.000
_cell.angle_alpha   90.00
_cell.angle_beta   90.00
_cell.angle_gamma   90.00
#
_symmetry.space_group_name_H-M   'P 1'
#
loop_
_entity.id
_entity.type
_entity.pdbx_description
1 polymer ?
#
loop_
_entity_poly.entity_id
_entity_poly.type
_entity_poly.pdbx_seq_one_letter_code
_entity_poly.pdbx_strand_id
1 'polypeptide(L)'
;MNVLCLLPVNETQSERLRAAIPADTVTFVDRDVVSDEQIAAADVIIGNLAPARLKVAQKLRLFQLNSAGYDKYAAPGIVPESAVMACATGAYGQSVSEHMFAMVLAMMKRLPGYCDCQRKHDWRDLGPVTTFVDAQVLVLGAGDIGTHFATLAAAMGAHATGMRRS
;
A
#
# COMPACT_ATOMS: atom_id res chain seq x y z
N MET A 1 -11.55 -2.24 25.31
CA MET A 1 -10.86 -3.16 24.37
C MET A 1 -9.36 -2.92 24.43
N ASN A 2 -8.58 -3.97 24.17
CA ASN A 2 -7.13 -3.86 24.05
C ASN A 2 -6.76 -3.76 22.57
N VAL A 3 -6.23 -2.63 22.14
CA VAL A 3 -5.81 -2.38 20.76
C VAL A 3 -4.30 -2.45 20.69
N LEU A 4 -3.80 -3.37 19.87
CA LEU A 4 -2.38 -3.57 19.61
C LEU A 4 -2.03 -3.00 18.23
N CYS A 5 -1.25 -1.93 18.19
CA CYS A 5 -0.80 -1.30 16.96
C CYS A 5 0.66 -1.67 16.68
N LEU A 6 0.87 -2.36 15.57
CA LEU A 6 2.17 -2.85 15.09
C LEU A 6 2.77 -1.96 13.99
N LEU A 7 2.17 -0.79 13.75
CA LEU A 7 2.64 0.14 12.72
C LEU A 7 3.76 1.04 13.27
N PRO A 8 4.74 1.37 12.44
CA PRO A 8 5.74 2.39 12.76
C PRO A 8 5.10 3.78 12.68
N VAL A 9 4.40 4.17 13.74
CA VAL A 9 3.72 5.48 13.84
C VAL A 9 4.58 6.49 14.57
N ASN A 10 4.52 7.76 14.15
CA ASN A 10 5.08 8.87 14.88
C ASN A 10 4.15 9.33 16.03
N GLU A 11 4.61 10.29 16.86
CA GLU A 11 3.86 10.75 18.01
C GLU A 11 2.49 11.32 17.63
N THR A 12 2.42 12.21 16.63
CA THR A 12 1.15 12.79 16.14
C THR A 12 0.16 11.72 15.67
N GLN A 13 0.63 10.69 14.98
CA GLN A 13 -0.22 9.58 14.53
C GLN A 13 -0.72 8.75 15.71
N SER A 14 0.15 8.49 16.69
CA SER A 14 -0.24 7.74 17.90
C SER A 14 -1.26 8.49 18.74
N GLU A 15 -1.12 9.80 18.87
CA GLU A 15 -2.10 10.66 19.55
C GLU A 15 -3.46 10.67 18.84
N ARG A 16 -3.44 10.77 17.50
CA ARG A 16 -4.68 10.70 16.71
C ARG A 16 -5.40 9.36 16.88
N LEU A 17 -4.67 8.25 16.94
CA LEU A 17 -5.27 6.95 17.16
C LEU A 17 -5.87 6.85 18.56
N ARG A 18 -5.14 7.29 19.61
CA ARG A 18 -5.67 7.34 20.99
C ARG A 18 -6.90 8.24 21.11
N ALA A 19 -6.88 9.39 20.45
CA ALA A 19 -8.03 10.32 20.47
C ALA A 19 -9.28 9.73 19.79
N ALA A 20 -9.09 8.89 18.76
CA ALA A 20 -10.21 8.24 18.06
C ALA A 20 -10.89 7.14 18.89
N ILE A 21 -10.19 6.55 19.86
CA ILE A 21 -10.69 5.44 20.70
C ILE A 21 -10.37 5.69 22.21
N PRO A 22 -10.86 6.78 22.79
CA PRO A 22 -10.42 7.27 24.10
C PRO A 22 -10.74 6.33 25.28
N ALA A 23 -11.73 5.44 25.13
CA ALA A 23 -12.14 4.48 26.15
C ALA A 23 -11.33 3.18 26.13
N ASP A 24 -10.45 3.01 25.15
CA ASP A 24 -9.70 1.78 24.95
C ASP A 24 -8.22 1.95 25.27
N THR A 25 -7.57 0.84 25.62
CA THR A 25 -6.12 0.80 25.82
C THR A 25 -5.43 0.57 24.48
N VAL A 26 -4.59 1.51 24.03
CA VAL A 26 -3.79 1.37 22.81
C VAL A 26 -2.33 1.17 23.15
N THR A 27 -1.79 0.01 22.76
CA THR A 27 -0.38 -0.35 22.92
C THR A 27 0.30 -0.29 21.55
N PHE A 28 1.39 0.45 21.45
CA PHE A 28 2.23 0.53 20.24
C PHE A 28 3.47 -0.31 20.48
N VAL A 29 3.71 -1.27 19.62
CA VAL A 29 4.86 -2.20 19.69
C VAL A 29 5.32 -2.52 18.28
N ASP A 30 6.63 -2.58 18.07
CA ASP A 30 7.14 -3.06 16.79
C ASP A 30 6.75 -4.53 16.58
N ARG A 31 6.32 -4.87 15.37
CA ARG A 31 5.86 -6.22 15.00
C ARG A 31 6.94 -7.30 15.21
N ASP A 32 8.23 -6.91 15.16
CA ASP A 32 9.34 -7.86 15.24
C ASP A 32 9.70 -8.20 16.68
N VAL A 33 9.26 -7.38 17.66
CA VAL A 33 9.50 -7.59 19.11
C VAL A 33 8.22 -7.84 19.91
N VAL A 34 7.04 -7.78 19.30
CA VAL A 34 5.77 -8.04 20.00
C VAL A 34 5.74 -9.44 20.59
N SER A 35 5.31 -9.59 21.85
CA SER A 35 5.23 -10.89 22.51
C SER A 35 3.93 -11.64 22.19
N ASP A 36 3.92 -12.96 22.41
CA ASP A 36 2.71 -13.77 22.24
C ASP A 36 1.64 -13.45 23.28
N GLU A 37 2.05 -13.03 24.49
CA GLU A 37 1.12 -12.56 25.54
C GLU A 37 0.40 -11.27 25.12
N GLN A 38 1.10 -10.33 24.47
CA GLN A 38 0.50 -9.10 23.95
C GLN A 38 -0.50 -9.41 22.82
N ILE A 39 -0.15 -10.34 21.94
CA ILE A 39 -1.02 -10.80 20.86
C ILE A 39 -2.27 -11.50 21.44
N ALA A 40 -2.10 -12.39 22.40
CA ALA A 40 -3.19 -13.13 23.04
C ALA A 40 -4.16 -12.23 23.83
N ALA A 41 -3.66 -11.09 24.35
CA ALA A 41 -4.47 -10.13 25.10
C ALA A 41 -5.25 -9.15 24.21
N ALA A 42 -4.92 -9.06 22.91
CA ALA A 42 -5.48 -8.08 22.01
C ALA A 42 -6.90 -8.45 21.51
N ASP A 43 -7.82 -7.50 21.59
CA ASP A 43 -9.12 -7.54 20.93
C ASP A 43 -9.04 -7.04 19.49
N VAL A 44 -8.12 -6.10 19.23
CA VAL A 44 -7.88 -5.49 17.93
C VAL A 44 -6.38 -5.48 17.64
N ILE A 45 -5.99 -5.93 16.45
CA ILE A 45 -4.62 -5.82 15.95
C ILE A 45 -4.61 -4.96 14.69
N ILE A 46 -3.79 -3.91 14.70
CA ILE A 46 -3.57 -2.99 13.57
C ILE A 46 -2.13 -3.18 13.06
N GLY A 47 -1.99 -3.63 11.84
CA GLY A 47 -0.72 -3.95 11.20
C GLY A 47 -0.57 -5.42 10.88
N ASN A 48 0.32 -5.74 9.94
CA ASN A 48 0.52 -7.12 9.48
C ASN A 48 1.31 -7.93 10.52
N LEU A 49 0.76 -9.08 10.90
CA LEU A 49 1.40 -10.07 11.76
C LEU A 49 1.67 -11.35 10.96
N ALA A 50 2.71 -12.11 11.28
CA ALA A 50 2.96 -13.39 10.64
C ALA A 50 1.75 -14.34 10.87
N PRO A 51 1.22 -15.02 9.83
CA PRO A 51 0.03 -15.87 9.95
C PRO A 51 0.14 -16.91 11.07
N ALA A 52 1.32 -17.51 11.25
CA ALA A 52 1.56 -18.51 12.29
C ALA A 52 1.34 -17.96 13.72
N ARG A 53 1.54 -16.65 13.93
CA ARG A 53 1.38 -16.00 15.24
C ARG A 53 -0.07 -15.65 15.57
N LEU A 54 -0.97 -15.64 14.58
CA LEU A 54 -2.39 -15.40 14.82
C LEU A 54 -3.07 -16.53 15.63
N LYS A 55 -2.44 -17.70 15.71
CA LYS A 55 -2.96 -18.84 16.49
C LYS A 55 -3.12 -18.53 17.98
N VAL A 56 -2.31 -17.61 18.54
CA VAL A 56 -2.43 -17.22 19.95
C VAL A 56 -3.46 -16.13 20.19
N ALA A 57 -3.95 -15.45 19.14
CA ALA A 57 -4.85 -14.31 19.22
C ALA A 57 -6.33 -14.73 19.46
N GLN A 58 -6.58 -15.51 20.52
CA GLN A 58 -7.91 -16.12 20.78
C GLN A 58 -9.01 -15.12 21.13
N LYS A 59 -8.67 -13.88 21.53
CA LYS A 59 -9.60 -12.80 21.86
C LYS A 59 -9.85 -11.84 20.70
N LEU A 60 -9.15 -12.07 19.57
CA LEU A 60 -9.18 -11.16 18.44
C LEU A 60 -10.58 -11.03 17.85
N ARG A 61 -11.03 -9.79 17.66
CA ARG A 61 -12.31 -9.41 17.06
C ARG A 61 -12.13 -8.65 15.74
N LEU A 62 -11.03 -7.88 15.62
CA LEU A 62 -10.69 -7.17 14.40
C LEU A 62 -9.18 -7.29 14.11
N PHE A 63 -8.87 -7.73 12.89
CA PHE A 63 -7.53 -7.74 12.35
C PHE A 63 -7.45 -6.77 11.17
N GLN A 64 -6.93 -5.57 11.40
CA GLN A 64 -6.74 -4.56 10.36
C GLN A 64 -5.34 -4.68 9.76
N LEU A 65 -5.26 -5.11 8.52
CA LEU A 65 -4.01 -5.14 7.76
C LEU A 65 -3.59 -3.73 7.35
N ASN A 66 -2.27 -3.49 7.29
CA ASN A 66 -1.71 -2.30 6.65
C ASN A 66 -1.32 -2.54 5.18
N SER A 67 -1.62 -3.70 4.62
CA SER A 67 -1.48 -4.02 3.21
C SER A 67 -2.84 -4.14 2.53
N ALA A 68 -2.89 -3.87 1.21
CA ALA A 68 -4.07 -4.16 0.40
C ALA A 68 -4.20 -5.66 0.11
N GLY A 69 -3.06 -6.35 -0.10
CA GLY A 69 -3.03 -7.80 -0.28
C GLY A 69 -3.26 -8.56 1.03
N TYR A 70 -4.13 -9.56 0.98
CA TYR A 70 -4.52 -10.37 2.14
C TYR A 70 -4.37 -11.89 1.90
N ASP A 71 -3.86 -12.31 0.75
CA ASP A 71 -3.83 -13.72 0.30
C ASP A 71 -3.26 -14.68 1.32
N LYS A 72 -2.19 -14.29 2.02
CA LYS A 72 -1.55 -15.11 3.06
C LYS A 72 -2.42 -15.36 4.31
N TYR A 73 -3.52 -14.60 4.45
CA TYR A 73 -4.48 -14.73 5.55
C TYR A 73 -5.81 -15.34 5.13
N ALA A 74 -6.02 -15.53 3.82
CA ALA A 74 -7.30 -15.97 3.26
C ALA A 74 -7.61 -17.45 3.49
N ALA A 75 -6.60 -18.28 3.83
CA ALA A 75 -6.84 -19.69 4.08
C ALA A 75 -7.63 -19.89 5.40
N PRO A 76 -8.60 -20.81 5.42
CA PRO A 76 -9.37 -21.13 6.62
C PRO A 76 -8.48 -21.47 7.82
N GLY A 77 -8.85 -20.96 9.00
CA GLY A 77 -8.14 -21.21 10.26
C GLY A 77 -6.87 -20.37 10.47
N ILE A 78 -6.52 -19.47 9.55
CA ILE A 78 -5.40 -18.52 9.75
C ILE A 78 -5.83 -17.39 10.67
N VAL A 79 -6.92 -16.72 10.34
CA VAL A 79 -7.54 -15.71 11.20
C VAL A 79 -8.59 -16.40 12.05
N PRO A 80 -8.67 -16.13 13.38
CA PRO A 80 -9.71 -16.70 14.23
C PRO A 80 -11.12 -16.42 13.66
N GLU A 81 -12.02 -17.40 13.69
CA GLU A 81 -13.39 -17.27 13.19
C GLU A 81 -14.19 -16.15 13.87
N SER A 82 -13.83 -15.83 15.12
CA SER A 82 -14.40 -14.71 15.87
C SER A 82 -14.00 -13.34 15.36
N ALA A 83 -12.97 -13.27 14.51
CA ALA A 83 -12.38 -12.00 14.07
C ALA A 83 -12.82 -11.63 12.66
N VAL A 84 -13.12 -10.33 12.48
CA VAL A 84 -13.24 -9.72 11.15
C VAL A 84 -11.86 -9.29 10.69
N MET A 85 -11.51 -9.63 9.45
CA MET A 85 -10.29 -9.12 8.82
C MET A 85 -10.63 -8.00 7.84
N ALA A 86 -9.91 -6.90 7.93
CA ALA A 86 -9.98 -5.78 7.00
C ALA A 86 -8.59 -5.51 6.41
N CYS A 87 -8.54 -5.07 5.16
CA CYS A 87 -7.29 -4.71 4.47
C CYS A 87 -7.27 -3.21 4.11
N ALA A 88 -6.08 -2.71 3.73
CA ALA A 88 -5.88 -1.30 3.39
C ALA A 88 -6.12 -1.03 1.88
N THR A 89 -7.12 -1.66 1.27
CA THR A 89 -7.53 -1.35 -0.10
C THR A 89 -8.00 0.11 -0.17
N GLY A 90 -7.53 0.85 -1.19
CA GLY A 90 -7.80 2.28 -1.34
C GLY A 90 -6.75 3.21 -0.72
N ALA A 91 -5.83 2.69 0.09
CA ALA A 91 -4.80 3.52 0.75
C ALA A 91 -3.57 3.79 -0.13
N TYR A 92 -3.38 3.05 -1.20
CA TYR A 92 -2.15 3.07 -2.00
C TYR A 92 -2.33 3.65 -3.41
N GLY A 93 -3.57 3.88 -3.84
CA GLY A 93 -3.91 4.26 -5.22
C GLY A 93 -3.10 5.44 -5.72
N GLN A 94 -3.09 6.53 -4.98
CA GLN A 94 -2.34 7.74 -5.34
C GLN A 94 -0.84 7.51 -5.36
N SER A 95 -0.26 7.08 -4.24
CA SER A 95 1.19 6.98 -4.09
C SER A 95 1.83 6.02 -5.11
N VAL A 96 1.21 4.85 -5.32
CA VAL A 96 1.74 3.85 -6.27
C VAL A 96 1.53 4.32 -7.71
N SER A 97 0.39 4.92 -8.04
CA SER A 97 0.14 5.43 -9.39
C SER A 97 1.07 6.57 -9.77
N GLU A 98 1.38 7.48 -8.84
CA GLU A 98 2.38 8.54 -9.05
C GLU A 98 3.77 7.96 -9.34
N HIS A 99 4.18 6.94 -8.58
CA HIS A 99 5.45 6.25 -8.83
C HIS A 99 5.48 5.59 -10.21
N MET A 100 4.42 4.85 -10.58
CA MET A 100 4.29 4.24 -11.90
C MET A 100 4.35 5.31 -13.01
N PHE A 101 3.66 6.43 -12.82
CA PHE A 101 3.63 7.53 -13.76
C PHE A 101 5.01 8.16 -13.95
N ALA A 102 5.76 8.37 -12.86
CA ALA A 102 7.13 8.86 -12.90
C ALA A 102 8.05 7.90 -13.67
N MET A 103 7.91 6.58 -13.45
CA MET A 103 8.69 5.57 -14.18
C MET A 103 8.38 5.58 -15.68
N VAL A 104 7.11 5.66 -16.06
CA VAL A 104 6.71 5.73 -17.47
C VAL A 104 7.25 7.00 -18.12
N LEU A 105 7.12 8.16 -17.48
CA LEU A 105 7.71 9.41 -17.97
C LEU A 105 9.23 9.32 -18.12
N ALA A 106 9.93 8.74 -17.15
CA ALA A 106 11.38 8.55 -17.21
C ALA A 106 11.78 7.71 -18.44
N MET A 107 11.03 6.64 -18.74
CA MET A 107 11.25 5.82 -19.93
C MET A 107 10.93 6.58 -21.23
N MET A 108 9.79 7.26 -21.29
CA MET A 108 9.36 8.03 -22.47
C MET A 108 10.35 9.15 -22.82
N LYS A 109 10.99 9.74 -21.80
CA LYS A 109 11.98 10.82 -21.94
C LYS A 109 13.45 10.34 -21.96
N ARG A 110 13.66 9.02 -21.93
CA ARG A 110 15.00 8.38 -21.92
C ARG A 110 15.90 8.85 -20.79
N LEU A 111 15.29 9.25 -19.62
CA LEU A 111 16.03 9.82 -18.49
C LEU A 111 17.15 8.89 -17.96
N PRO A 112 17.00 7.56 -17.87
CA PRO A 112 18.11 6.69 -17.45
C PRO A 112 19.35 6.83 -18.33
N GLY A 113 19.16 6.85 -19.64
CA GLY A 113 20.27 7.04 -20.60
C GLY A 113 20.92 8.43 -20.50
N TYR A 114 20.11 9.46 -20.34
CA TYR A 114 20.64 10.81 -20.14
C TYR A 114 21.36 10.97 -18.79
N CYS A 115 20.93 10.29 -17.73
CA CYS A 115 21.67 10.22 -16.48
C CYS A 115 23.05 9.60 -16.66
N ASP A 116 23.18 8.55 -17.49
CA ASP A 116 24.46 7.93 -17.78
C ASP A 116 25.36 8.83 -18.61
N CYS A 117 24.79 9.57 -19.57
CA CYS A 117 25.53 10.59 -20.34
C CYS A 117 26.02 11.70 -19.40
N GLN A 118 25.17 12.20 -18.50
CA GLN A 118 25.54 13.25 -17.54
C GLN A 118 26.70 12.83 -16.63
N ARG A 119 26.69 11.58 -16.13
CA ARG A 119 27.80 11.04 -15.29
C ARG A 119 29.15 11.00 -16.04
N LYS A 120 29.08 10.88 -17.37
CA LYS A 120 30.26 10.83 -18.26
C LYS A 120 30.64 12.17 -18.86
N HIS A 121 29.92 13.25 -18.52
CA HIS A 121 30.04 14.57 -19.14
C HIS A 121 29.87 14.52 -20.68
N ASP A 122 29.01 13.59 -21.15
CA ASP A 122 28.75 13.33 -22.55
C ASP A 122 27.46 14.04 -22.98
N TRP A 123 27.58 15.07 -23.79
CA TRP A 123 26.45 15.83 -24.32
C TRP A 123 26.08 15.31 -25.70
N ARG A 124 25.11 14.40 -25.76
CA ARG A 124 24.64 13.82 -27.02
C ARG A 124 23.14 13.59 -27.02
N ASP A 125 22.57 13.54 -28.21
CA ASP A 125 21.20 13.13 -28.42
C ASP A 125 21.08 11.58 -28.36
N LEU A 126 20.14 11.10 -27.56
CA LEU A 126 19.80 9.66 -27.47
C LEU A 126 18.62 9.27 -28.38
N GLY A 127 18.20 10.17 -29.25
CA GLY A 127 17.11 9.97 -30.22
C GLY A 127 15.73 10.41 -29.70
N PRO A 128 14.68 10.17 -30.50
CA PRO A 128 13.36 10.74 -30.25
C PRO A 128 12.76 10.30 -28.92
N VAL A 129 12.02 11.21 -28.30
CA VAL A 129 11.21 10.99 -27.11
C VAL A 129 9.74 11.00 -27.45
N THR A 130 8.92 10.37 -26.61
CA THR A 130 7.46 10.33 -26.77
C THR A 130 6.77 11.21 -25.73
N THR A 131 5.47 11.43 -25.93
CA THR A 131 4.63 12.23 -25.01
C THR A 131 3.33 11.51 -24.72
N PHE A 132 2.65 11.88 -23.64
CA PHE A 132 1.30 11.38 -23.33
C PHE A 132 0.22 11.99 -24.21
N VAL A 133 0.46 13.18 -24.79
CA VAL A 133 -0.53 13.83 -25.68
C VAL A 133 -0.87 12.88 -26.83
N ASP A 134 -2.16 12.58 -26.99
CA ASP A 134 -2.74 11.65 -27.98
C ASP A 134 -2.24 10.18 -27.86
N ALA A 135 -1.52 9.85 -26.81
CA ALA A 135 -1.08 8.48 -26.56
C ALA A 135 -2.26 7.56 -26.23
N GLN A 136 -2.26 6.35 -26.78
CA GLN A 136 -3.22 5.30 -26.42
C GLN A 136 -2.68 4.51 -25.23
N VAL A 137 -3.35 4.57 -24.09
CA VAL A 137 -2.93 3.91 -22.84
C VAL A 137 -3.95 2.85 -22.45
N LEU A 138 -3.52 1.59 -22.42
CA LEU A 138 -4.33 0.48 -21.91
C LEU A 138 -3.90 0.12 -20.50
N VAL A 139 -4.82 0.25 -19.54
CA VAL A 139 -4.61 -0.10 -18.13
C VAL A 139 -5.23 -1.47 -17.85
N LEU A 140 -4.41 -2.49 -17.71
CA LEU A 140 -4.83 -3.84 -17.33
C LEU A 140 -4.96 -3.91 -15.80
N GLY A 141 -6.19 -3.93 -15.30
CA GLY A 141 -6.47 -3.88 -13.87
C GLY A 141 -6.88 -2.47 -13.40
N ALA A 142 -8.02 -1.96 -13.90
CA ALA A 142 -8.59 -0.69 -13.48
C ALA A 142 -9.28 -0.79 -12.10
N GLY A 143 -8.52 -1.20 -11.07
CA GLY A 143 -8.86 -1.10 -9.65
C GLY A 143 -8.40 0.24 -9.08
N ASP A 144 -8.11 0.29 -7.77
CA ASP A 144 -7.66 1.51 -7.08
C ASP A 144 -6.44 2.16 -7.78
N ILE A 145 -5.32 1.45 -7.88
CA ILE A 145 -4.08 1.96 -8.48
C ILE A 145 -4.26 2.28 -9.97
N GLY A 146 -4.87 1.34 -10.72
CA GLY A 146 -5.03 1.52 -12.17
C GLY A 146 -5.94 2.69 -12.53
N THR A 147 -6.97 2.97 -11.75
CA THR A 147 -7.86 4.12 -11.97
C THR A 147 -7.13 5.43 -11.70
N HIS A 148 -6.33 5.51 -10.63
CA HIS A 148 -5.49 6.69 -10.37
C HIS A 148 -4.47 6.92 -11.49
N PHE A 149 -3.81 5.85 -11.98
CA PHE A 149 -2.88 5.96 -13.10
C PHE A 149 -3.57 6.43 -14.39
N ALA A 150 -4.74 5.87 -14.72
CA ALA A 150 -5.52 6.28 -15.88
C ALA A 150 -5.91 7.76 -15.82
N THR A 151 -6.27 8.25 -14.63
CA THR A 151 -6.60 9.66 -14.40
C THR A 151 -5.40 10.56 -14.63
N LEU A 152 -4.21 10.19 -14.15
CA LEU A 152 -2.97 10.93 -14.39
C LEU A 152 -2.62 10.96 -15.88
N ALA A 153 -2.70 9.82 -16.57
CA ALA A 153 -2.43 9.73 -18.00
C ALA A 153 -3.39 10.60 -18.82
N ALA A 154 -4.68 10.56 -18.49
CA ALA A 154 -5.70 11.39 -19.16
C ALA A 154 -5.47 12.89 -18.91
N ALA A 155 -5.09 13.29 -17.70
CA ALA A 155 -4.75 14.68 -17.39
C ALA A 155 -3.53 15.19 -18.18
N MET A 156 -2.65 14.29 -18.64
CA MET A 156 -1.53 14.60 -19.54
C MET A 156 -1.88 14.51 -21.02
N GLY A 157 -3.17 14.33 -21.37
CA GLY A 157 -3.67 14.32 -22.74
C GLY A 157 -3.68 12.94 -23.42
N ALA A 158 -3.56 11.85 -22.68
CA ALA A 158 -3.66 10.51 -23.22
C ALA A 158 -5.13 10.03 -23.32
N HIS A 159 -5.38 9.10 -24.24
CA HIS A 159 -6.63 8.34 -24.31
C HIS A 159 -6.47 7.05 -23.49
N ALA A 160 -6.93 7.08 -22.23
CA ALA A 160 -6.80 5.96 -21.31
C ALA A 160 -8.01 5.03 -21.39
N THR A 161 -7.75 3.73 -21.62
CA THR A 161 -8.76 2.67 -21.58
C THR A 161 -8.43 1.71 -20.45
N GLY A 162 -9.36 1.53 -19.52
CA GLY A 162 -9.20 0.59 -18.40
C GLY A 162 -9.89 -0.74 -18.66
N MET A 163 -9.22 -1.84 -18.35
CA MET A 163 -9.82 -3.17 -18.30
C MET A 163 -9.87 -3.67 -16.86
N ARG A 164 -11.06 -4.11 -16.42
CA ARG A 164 -11.31 -4.62 -15.08
C ARG A 164 -12.02 -5.97 -15.15
N ARG A 165 -11.66 -6.88 -14.25
CA ARG A 165 -12.46 -8.05 -13.95
C ARG A 165 -13.68 -7.57 -13.17
N SER A 166 -14.87 -7.99 -13.58
CA SER A 166 -16.14 -7.65 -12.92
C SER A 166 -16.15 -8.06 -11.45
#